data_1b4f7b5345598da27ffc8d8cf1bbaca3
#
_entry.id   1b4f7b5345598da27ffc8d8cf1bbaca3
#
_cell.length_a   1.000
_cell.length_b   1.000
_cell.length_c   1.000
_cell.angle_alpha   90.00
_cell.angle_beta   90.00
_cell.angle_gamma   90.00
#
_symmetry.space_group_name_H-M   'P 1'
#
loop_
_entity.id
_entity.type
_entity.pdbx_description
1 polymer ?
#
loop_
_entity_poly.entity_id
_entity_poly.type
_entity_poly.pdbx_seq_one_letter_code
_entity_poly.pdbx_strand_id
1 'polypeptide(L)' 'MKRIKELIREYVMDHYKHFGFYPADVEVDDVLYTYDHYMYILSMPVK' A
#
# COMPACT_ATOMS: atom_id res chain seq x y z
N MET A 1 15.72 -7.14 1.97
CA MET A 1 14.34 -7.26 2.49
C MET A 1 13.59 -5.95 2.29
N LYS A 2 12.39 -6.03 1.75
CA LYS A 2 11.60 -4.83 1.49
C LYS A 2 10.86 -4.37 2.73
N ARG A 3 10.74 -3.06 2.88
CA ARG A 3 9.99 -2.48 3.98
C ARG A 3 8.51 -2.54 3.70
N ILE A 4 7.69 -2.44 4.75
CA ILE A 4 6.24 -2.45 4.62
C ILE A 4 5.77 -1.39 3.63
N LYS A 5 6.34 -0.20 3.69
CA LYS A 5 5.97 0.87 2.77
C LYS A 5 6.16 0.45 1.31
N GLU A 6 7.27 -0.20 1.01
CA GLU A 6 7.55 -0.65 -0.35
C GLU A 6 6.59 -1.75 -0.79
N LEU A 7 6.27 -2.67 0.11
CA LEU A 7 5.33 -3.75 -0.19
C LEU A 7 3.94 -3.20 -0.48
N ILE A 8 3.48 -2.28 0.36
CA ILE A 8 2.18 -1.64 0.17
C ILE A 8 2.16 -0.86 -1.15
N ARG A 9 3.22 -0.11 -1.40
CA ARG A 9 3.31 0.69 -2.60
C ARG A 9 3.23 -0.18 -3.85
N GLU A 10 3.96 -1.28 -3.88
CA GLU A 10 3.95 -2.17 -5.03
C GLU A 10 2.56 -2.77 -5.26
N TYR A 11 1.91 -3.18 -4.18
CA TYR A 11 0.57 -3.73 -4.28
C TYR A 11 -0.42 -2.69 -4.81
N VAL A 12 -0.38 -1.50 -4.23
CA VAL A 12 -1.31 -0.43 -4.59
C VAL A 12 -1.10 0.00 -6.04
N MET A 13 0.14 0.16 -6.46
CA MET A 13 0.43 0.59 -7.82
C MET A 13 0.02 -0.48 -8.84
N ASP A 14 0.26 -1.74 -8.51
CA ASP A 14 -0.15 -2.83 -9.40
C ASP A 14 -1.68 -2.89 -9.52
N HIS A 15 -2.37 -2.71 -8.41
CA HIS A 15 -3.84 -2.69 -8.40
C HIS A 15 -4.36 -1.55 -9.27
N TYR A 16 -3.78 -0.37 -9.10
CA TYR A 16 -4.18 0.79 -9.88
C TYR A 16 -3.95 0.57 -11.37
N LYS A 17 -2.84 -0.05 -11.69
CA LYS A 17 -2.49 -0.33 -13.09
C LYS A 17 -3.51 -1.25 -13.75
N HIS A 18 -4.02 -2.23 -13.00
CA HIS A 18 -4.94 -3.22 -13.54
C HIS A 18 -6.39 -2.75 -13.51
N PHE A 19 -6.78 -2.01 -12.49
CA PHE A 19 -8.19 -1.67 -12.27
C PHE A 19 -8.51 -0.20 -12.46
N GLY A 20 -7.51 0.67 -12.47
CA GLY A 20 -7.73 2.10 -12.66
C GLY A 20 -8.15 2.85 -11.41
N PHE A 21 -8.11 2.21 -10.24
CA PHE A 21 -8.41 2.87 -8.98
C PHE A 21 -7.63 2.18 -7.87
N TYR A 22 -7.50 2.89 -6.75
CA TYR A 22 -6.78 2.35 -5.60
C TYR A 22 -7.65 1.37 -4.83
N PRO A 23 -7.05 0.34 -4.22
CA PRO A 23 -7.82 -0.63 -3.43
C PRO A 23 -8.38 -0.01 -2.16
N ALA A 24 -9.50 -0.55 -1.68
CA ALA A 24 -10.10 -0.08 -0.44
C ALA A 24 -9.23 -0.44 0.77
N ASP A 25 -8.51 -1.54 0.68
CA ASP A 25 -7.60 -1.96 1.74
C ASP A 25 -6.51 -2.83 1.14
N VAL A 26 -5.46 -3.07 1.93
CA VAL A 26 -4.31 -3.86 1.50
C VAL A 26 -3.90 -4.77 2.65
N GLU A 27 -3.65 -6.04 2.35
CA GLU A 27 -3.16 -6.98 3.35
C GLU A 27 -1.70 -7.32 3.06
N VAL A 28 -0.83 -7.06 4.04
CA VAL A 28 0.59 -7.36 3.95
C VAL A 28 1.03 -8.00 5.25
N ASP A 29 1.70 -9.16 5.16
CA ASP A 29 2.21 -9.87 6.33
C ASP A 29 1.09 -10.16 7.35
N ASP A 30 -0.08 -10.54 6.84
CA ASP A 30 -1.24 -10.87 7.66
C ASP A 30 -1.79 -9.69 8.44
N VAL A 31 -1.44 -8.47 8.04
CA VAL A 31 -1.97 -7.24 8.65
C VAL A 31 -2.80 -6.51 7.61
N LEU A 32 -4.03 -6.20 7.96
CA LEU A 32 -4.92 -5.48 7.05
C LEU A 32 -4.76 -3.98 7.25
N TYR A 33 -4.46 -3.28 6.16
CA TYR A 33 -4.31 -1.83 6.17
C TYR A 33 -5.47 -1.22 5.41
N THR A 34 -6.25 -0.41 6.09
CA THR A 34 -7.37 0.29 5.43
C THR A 34 -6.82 1.39 4.52
N TYR A 35 -7.70 1.94 3.68
CA TYR A 35 -7.30 2.98 2.73
C TYR A 35 -6.56 4.13 3.43
N ASP A 36 -7.16 4.68 4.48
CA ASP A 36 -6.54 5.80 5.19
C ASP A 36 -5.21 5.41 5.79
N HIS A 37 -5.13 4.19 6.34
CA HIS A 37 -3.93 3.72 6.99
C HIS A 37 -2.78 3.57 5.99
N TYR A 38 -3.03 2.87 4.87
CA TYR A 38 -1.93 2.66 3.94
C TYR A 38 -1.55 3.96 3.21
N MET A 39 -2.49 4.85 2.97
CA MET A 39 -2.17 6.16 2.38
C MET A 39 -1.30 6.97 3.31
N TYR A 40 -1.56 6.90 4.61
CA TYR A 40 -0.72 7.54 5.60
C TYR A 40 0.72 7.01 5.53
N ILE A 41 0.85 5.68 5.46
CA ILE A 41 2.16 5.04 5.38
C ILE A 41 2.89 5.47 4.11
N LEU A 42 2.19 5.53 2.98
CA LEU A 42 2.81 5.91 1.72
C LEU A 42 3.24 7.37 1.70
N SER A 43 2.60 8.21 2.50
CA SER A 43 2.94 9.63 2.55
C SER A 43 4.06 9.94 3.51
N MET A 44 4.50 8.96 4.31
CA MET A 44 5.60 9.19 5.22
C MET A 44 6.90 9.42 4.48
N PRO A 45 7.73 10.37 4.95
CA PRO A 45 9.02 10.59 4.30
C PRO A 45 9.94 9.40 4.48
N VAL A 46 10.77 9.15 3.47
CA VAL A 46 11.78 8.10 3.54
C VAL A 46 13.05 8.68 4.12
N LYS A 47 13.60 7.99 5.05
CA LYS A 47 14.85 8.43 5.67
C LYS A 47 16.02 7.71 5.08
#